data_c5859044804cbff4df249e61ca38e20a
#
_entry.id   c5859044804cbff4df249e61ca38e20a
#
_cell.length_a   1.000
_cell.length_b   1.000
_cell.length_c   1.000
_cell.angle_alpha   90.00
_cell.angle_beta   90.00
_cell.angle_gamma   90.00
#
_symmetry.space_group_name_H-M   'P 1'
#
loop_
_entity.id
_entity.type
_entity.pdbx_description
1 polymer ?
#
loop_
_entity_poly.entity_id
_entity_poly.type
_entity_poly.pdbx_seq_one_letter_code
_entity_poly.pdbx_strand_id
1 'polypeptide(L)' 'MRHYLFEDNDSGEQFIVGADSYTEACAIAEENFNEPEYLCKLSEFEAENSGLDEY' A
#
# COMPACT_ATOMS: atom_id res chain seq x y z
N MET A 1 -3.45 -12.71 -4.27
CA MET A 1 -3.31 -11.24 -4.16
C MET A 1 -2.15 -10.93 -3.23
N ARG A 2 -1.37 -9.93 -3.57
CA ARG A 2 -0.23 -9.50 -2.78
C ARG A 2 -0.58 -8.20 -2.07
N HIS A 3 0.09 -7.96 -0.93
CA HIS A 3 -0.18 -6.78 -0.11
C HIS A 3 1.08 -5.93 -0.05
N TYR A 4 0.97 -4.69 -0.48
CA TYR A 4 2.10 -3.77 -0.56
C TYR A 4 1.88 -2.61 0.40
N LEU A 5 2.89 -2.33 1.22
CA LEU A 5 2.82 -1.23 2.18
C LEU A 5 3.41 0.03 1.57
N PHE A 6 2.65 1.10 1.63
CA PHE A 6 3.07 2.41 1.12
C PHE A 6 2.96 3.46 2.21
N GLU A 7 3.68 4.55 2.04
CA GLU A 7 3.50 5.74 2.85
C GLU A 7 3.30 6.93 1.92
N ASP A 8 2.29 7.74 2.19
CA ASP A 8 2.09 8.97 1.44
C ASP A 8 2.95 10.07 2.07
N ASN A 9 3.96 10.52 1.36
CA ASN A 9 4.90 11.53 1.87
C ASN A 9 4.25 12.90 2.03
N ASP A 10 3.11 13.11 1.41
CA ASP A 10 2.39 14.38 1.54
C ASP A 10 1.67 14.47 2.89
N SER A 11 1.06 13.39 3.35
CA SER A 11 0.29 13.38 4.60
C SER A 11 0.97 12.62 5.73
N GLY A 12 1.94 11.76 5.41
CA GLY A 12 2.56 10.87 6.39
C GLY A 12 1.74 9.64 6.70
N GLU A 13 0.63 9.45 6.01
CA GLU A 13 -0.25 8.31 6.24
C GLU A 13 0.30 7.05 5.58
N GLN A 14 0.25 5.93 6.31
CA GLN A 14 0.61 4.62 5.76
C GLN A 14 -0.66 3.88 5.37
N PHE A 15 -0.57 3.10 4.29
CA PHE A 15 -1.72 2.35 3.79
C PHE A 15 -1.24 1.11 3.03
N ILE A 16 -2.15 0.17 2.81
CA ILE A 16 -1.85 -1.07 2.12
C ILE A 16 -2.60 -1.09 0.79
N VAL A 17 -1.95 -1.62 -0.24
CA VAL A 17 -2.59 -1.83 -1.54
C VAL A 17 -2.57 -3.32 -1.84
N GLY A 18 -3.75 -3.89 -2.10
CA GLY A 18 -3.89 -5.27 -2.55
C GLY A 18 -3.90 -5.31 -4.07
N ALA A 19 -2.96 -6.02 -4.66
CA ALA A 19 -2.82 -6.08 -6.11
C ALA A 19 -2.10 -7.36 -6.50
N ASP A 20 -2.16 -7.70 -7.80
CA ASP A 20 -1.49 -8.90 -8.30
C ASP A 20 -0.04 -8.66 -8.63
N SER A 21 0.38 -7.40 -8.79
CA SER A 21 1.75 -7.07 -9.11
C SER A 21 2.14 -5.73 -8.49
N TYR A 22 3.44 -5.50 -8.40
CA TYR A 22 3.97 -4.23 -7.90
C TYR A 22 3.54 -3.06 -8.79
N THR A 23 3.58 -3.24 -10.10
CA THR A 23 3.18 -2.19 -11.05
C THR A 23 1.73 -1.78 -10.83
N GLU A 24 0.85 -2.77 -10.65
CA GLU A 24 -0.56 -2.49 -10.39
C GLU A 24 -0.74 -1.78 -9.05
N ALA A 25 0.01 -2.21 -8.04
CA ALA A 25 -0.07 -1.59 -6.72
C ALA A 25 0.33 -0.12 -6.77
N CYS A 26 1.39 0.20 -7.52
CA CYS A 26 1.82 1.59 -7.67
C CYS A 26 0.76 2.43 -8.37
N ALA A 27 0.10 1.88 -9.38
CA ALA A 27 -0.96 2.61 -10.09
C ALA A 27 -2.12 2.92 -9.15
N ILE A 28 -2.52 1.95 -8.33
CA ILE A 28 -3.61 2.15 -7.37
C ILE A 28 -3.22 3.18 -6.33
N ALA A 29 -1.99 3.11 -5.82
CA ALA A 29 -1.51 4.06 -4.83
C ALA A 29 -1.53 5.48 -5.38
N GLU A 30 -1.10 5.66 -6.63
CA GLU A 30 -1.07 6.98 -7.27
C GLU A 30 -2.46 7.54 -7.55
N GLU A 31 -3.46 6.68 -7.71
CA GLU A 31 -4.83 7.12 -7.88
C GLU A 31 -5.41 7.69 -6.59
N ASN A 32 -4.96 7.20 -5.45
CA ASN A 32 -5.55 7.51 -4.16
C ASN A 32 -4.75 8.49 -3.32
N PHE A 33 -3.47 8.67 -3.62
CA PHE A 33 -2.58 9.51 -2.83
C PHE A 33 -1.67 10.35 -3.73
N ASN A 34 -1.20 11.47 -3.19
CA ASN A 34 -0.40 12.43 -3.97
C ASN A 34 1.05 12.00 -4.14
N GLU A 35 1.68 11.52 -3.08
CA GLU A 35 3.10 11.16 -3.10
C GLU A 35 3.34 9.81 -2.44
N PRO A 36 2.76 8.73 -2.99
CA PRO A 36 2.93 7.41 -2.39
C PRO A 36 4.34 6.87 -2.60
N GLU A 37 4.90 6.32 -1.54
CA GLU A 37 6.21 5.70 -1.59
C GLU A 37 6.08 4.25 -1.14
N TYR A 38 6.58 3.31 -1.95
CA TYR A 38 6.57 1.91 -1.59
C TYR A 38 7.58 1.64 -0.48
N LEU A 39 7.14 0.95 0.57
CA LEU A 39 8.00 0.60 1.70
C LEU A 39 8.42 -0.86 1.65
N CYS A 40 7.44 -1.77 1.64
CA CYS A 40 7.74 -3.21 1.62
C CYS A 40 6.48 -3.99 1.27
N LYS A 41 6.69 -5.28 0.97
CA LYS A 41 5.59 -6.20 0.75
C LYS A 41 5.26 -6.89 2.08
N LEU A 42 3.96 -7.03 2.37
CA LEU A 42 3.49 -7.66 3.59
C LEU A 42 2.92 -9.03 3.28
N SER A 43 3.00 -9.94 4.27
CA SER A 43 2.26 -11.19 4.18
C SER A 43 0.79 -10.90 4.44
N GLU A 44 -0.07 -11.86 4.12
CA GLU A 44 -1.50 -11.72 4.39
C GLU A 44 -1.75 -11.52 5.89
N PHE A 45 -1.03 -12.24 6.73
CA PHE A 45 -1.16 -12.11 8.17
C PHE A 45 -0.76 -10.71 8.63
N GLU A 46 0.34 -10.20 8.12
CA GLU A 46 0.81 -8.85 8.49
C GLU A 46 -0.18 -7.78 8.05
N ALA A 47 -0.73 -7.92 6.85
CA ALA A 47 -1.70 -6.97 6.33
C ALA A 47 -2.96 -6.97 7.18
N GLU A 48 -3.47 -8.14 7.57
CA GLU A 48 -4.67 -8.25 8.38
C GLU A 48 -4.50 -7.66 9.77
N ASN A 49 -3.28 -7.72 10.31
CA ASN A 49 -3.00 -7.27 11.68
C ASN A 49 -2.36 -5.89 11.77
N SER A 50 -2.23 -5.21 10.65
CA SER A 50 -1.57 -3.90 10.62
C SER A 50 -2.42 -2.77 11.17
N GLY A 51 -3.74 -2.89 11.11
CA GLY A 51 -4.64 -1.82 11.48
C GLY A 51 -4.73 -0.71 10.44
N LEU A 52 -4.11 -0.91 9.27
CA LEU A 52 -4.12 0.08 8.20
C LEU A 52 -5.22 -0.20 7.19
N ASP A 53 -5.66 0.86 6.50
CA ASP A 53 -6.64 0.71 5.43
C ASP A 53 -6.00 0.03 4.23
N GLU A 54 -6.78 -0.77 3.52
CA GLU A 54 -6.32 -1.47 2.33
C GLU A 54 -7.11 -1.00 1.12
N TYR A 55 -6.40 -0.70 0.04
CA TYR A 55 -6.98 -0.19 -1.22
C TYR A 55 -6.92 -1.20 -2.35
#